data_fbef4eacae1502200c8ed0da63abb486
#
_entry.id   fbef4eacae1502200c8ed0da63abb486
#
_cell.length_a   1.000
_cell.length_b   1.000
_cell.length_c   1.000
_cell.angle_alpha   90.00
_cell.angle_beta   90.00
_cell.angle_gamma   90.00
#
_symmetry.space_group_name_H-M   'P 1'
#
loop_
_entity.id
_entity.type
_entity.pdbx_description
1 polymer ?
#
loop_
_entity_poly.entity_id
_entity_poly.type
_entity_poly.pdbx_seq_one_letter_code
_entity_poly.pdbx_strand_id
1 'polypeptide(L)'
;MSLDDLFSVRSSAAANASQIRNLKAIQISIASPENIREWSYGEVKKPETINYRTFKPERDGLFCAKIFGPVKDYECNCGKYKRMKHRGIVCEKCGVEVIASKVRRERMGHIELAAPVAHIWFLKTLPSKIGTLLDMTMADLEKVLYFDSYIVLDPGQTNLQRRQVISEDQYLQILDHYGTEDALTVGMGAEAVRSLLEELDLEKLRTELREESETTKSQTKKKKLTKRLKIVEAFLESNNKPEWMIMEVIPVIPPELRPLV
;
A
#
# COMPACT_ATOMS: atom_id res chain seq x y z
N MET A 1 2.37 -7.40 28.23
CA MET A 1 2.86 -6.47 27.19
C MET A 1 2.05 -6.78 25.95
N SER A 2 1.14 -5.90 25.57
CA SER A 2 0.31 -6.07 24.37
C SER A 2 1.16 -5.87 23.12
N LEU A 3 0.71 -6.43 21.99
CA LEU A 3 1.36 -6.24 20.69
C LEU A 3 1.45 -4.76 20.30
N ASP A 4 0.54 -3.93 20.80
CA ASP A 4 0.50 -2.48 20.56
C ASP A 4 1.69 -1.72 21.17
N ASP A 5 2.27 -2.24 22.27
CA ASP A 5 3.49 -1.66 22.89
C ASP A 5 4.76 -1.84 22.04
N LEU A 6 4.76 -2.78 21.09
CA LEU A 6 5.87 -3.04 20.18
C LEU A 6 5.91 -2.08 18.98
N PHE A 7 4.80 -1.45 18.63
CA PHE A 7 4.68 -0.58 17.44
C PHE A 7 4.79 0.92 17.77
N SER A 8 4.77 1.33 19.05
CA SER A 8 4.84 2.75 19.44
C SER A 8 6.28 3.30 19.48
N VAL A 9 7.23 2.70 18.79
CA VAL A 9 8.63 3.15 18.81
C VAL A 9 8.84 4.33 17.86
N ARG A 10 8.43 5.51 18.27
CA ARG A 10 9.07 6.76 17.88
C ARG A 10 10.42 6.83 18.61
N SER A 11 11.45 6.21 18.07
CA SER A 11 12.73 6.18 18.75
C SER A 11 13.74 7.17 18.19
N SER A 12 14.33 7.96 19.05
CA SER A 12 15.61 8.60 18.77
C SER A 12 16.66 7.51 18.48
N ALA A 13 17.61 7.77 17.58
CA ALA A 13 18.63 6.79 17.16
C ALA A 13 19.43 6.13 18.31
N ALA A 14 19.50 6.77 19.49
CA ALA A 14 20.17 6.24 20.68
C ALA A 14 19.35 5.14 21.40
N ALA A 15 18.00 5.25 21.38
CA ALA A 15 17.13 4.22 21.95
C ALA A 15 17.13 2.95 21.10
N ASN A 16 17.29 3.06 19.78
CA ASN A 16 17.33 1.92 18.87
C ASN A 16 18.50 0.96 19.10
N ALA A 17 19.69 1.47 19.42
CA ALA A 17 20.88 0.63 19.55
C ALA A 17 20.82 -0.33 20.77
N SER A 18 20.19 0.07 21.87
CA SER A 18 19.98 -0.79 23.04
C SER A 18 18.83 -1.78 22.83
N GLN A 19 17.80 -1.39 22.11
CA GLN A 19 16.64 -2.25 21.79
C GLN A 19 17.01 -3.33 20.78
N ILE A 20 17.85 -3.03 19.77
CA ILE A 20 18.31 -4.01 18.78
C ILE A 20 19.08 -5.17 19.45
N ARG A 21 19.82 -4.92 20.52
CA ARG A 21 20.56 -5.98 21.25
C ARG A 21 19.65 -6.99 21.96
N ASN A 22 18.41 -6.64 22.23
CA ASN A 22 17.44 -7.46 22.98
C ASN A 22 16.32 -8.02 22.08
N LEU A 23 16.41 -7.87 20.74
CA LEU A 23 15.44 -8.41 19.82
C LEU A 23 15.42 -9.94 19.87
N LYS A 24 14.25 -10.51 20.17
CA LYS A 24 14.02 -11.97 20.16
C LYS A 24 13.52 -12.46 18.81
N ALA A 25 12.79 -11.63 18.08
CA ALA A 25 12.22 -11.95 16.77
C ALA A 25 11.98 -10.69 15.96
N ILE A 26 11.86 -10.85 14.65
CA ILE A 26 11.42 -9.81 13.69
C ILE A 26 10.18 -10.35 12.98
N GLN A 27 9.12 -9.56 12.94
CA GLN A 27 7.92 -9.85 12.17
C GLN A 27 7.87 -8.96 10.95
N ILE A 28 7.57 -9.56 9.80
CA ILE A 28 7.34 -8.84 8.53
C ILE A 28 5.83 -8.84 8.28
N SER A 29 5.27 -7.66 8.03
CA SER A 29 3.86 -7.48 7.73
C SER A 29 3.66 -6.51 6.56
N ILE A 30 2.43 -6.43 6.05
CA ILE A 30 2.06 -5.43 5.04
C ILE A 30 1.78 -4.11 5.79
N ALA A 31 2.36 -3.01 5.30
CA ALA A 31 2.09 -1.69 5.86
C ALA A 31 0.72 -1.17 5.40
N SER A 32 -0.07 -0.65 6.34
CA SER A 32 -1.30 0.07 6.00
C SER A 32 -0.98 1.46 5.44
N PRO A 33 -1.89 2.07 4.65
CA PRO A 33 -1.75 3.46 4.20
C PRO A 33 -1.53 4.44 5.36
N GLU A 34 -2.23 4.24 6.48
CA GLU A 34 -2.12 5.06 7.71
C GLU A 34 -0.72 4.95 8.32
N ASN A 35 -0.17 3.74 8.42
CA ASN A 35 1.18 3.53 8.94
C ASN A 35 2.23 4.23 8.08
N ILE A 36 2.10 4.17 6.75
CA ILE A 36 3.01 4.85 5.82
C ILE A 36 2.96 6.37 6.02
N ARG A 37 1.75 6.95 6.18
CA ARG A 37 1.58 8.37 6.47
C ARG A 37 2.15 8.75 7.83
N GLU A 38 2.00 7.91 8.84
CA GLU A 38 2.56 8.13 10.18
C GLU A 38 4.09 8.11 10.20
N TRP A 39 4.73 7.23 9.45
CA TRP A 39 6.19 7.17 9.33
C TRP A 39 6.76 8.33 8.54
N SER A 40 5.96 8.98 7.71
CA SER A 40 6.38 10.00 6.78
C SER A 40 6.54 11.37 7.43
N TYR A 41 7.59 12.08 7.04
CA TYR A 41 7.83 13.48 7.38
C TYR A 41 7.23 14.46 6.37
N GLY A 42 6.62 13.97 5.28
CA GLY A 42 5.91 14.78 4.31
C GLY A 42 5.73 14.09 2.96
N GLU A 43 4.83 14.65 2.17
CA GLU A 43 4.48 14.17 0.83
C GLU A 43 5.48 14.66 -0.21
N VAL A 44 5.96 13.75 -1.04
CA VAL A 44 6.77 14.05 -2.22
C VAL A 44 5.81 14.27 -3.40
N LYS A 45 5.74 15.54 -3.87
CA LYS A 45 4.79 15.95 -4.91
C LYS A 45 5.39 16.03 -6.31
N LYS A 46 6.73 16.02 -6.38
CA LYS A 46 7.48 16.26 -7.62
C LYS A 46 8.52 15.18 -7.85
N PRO A 47 8.76 14.77 -9.11
CA PRO A 47 9.76 13.79 -9.46
C PRO A 47 11.20 14.34 -9.43
N GLU A 48 11.36 15.66 -9.36
CA GLU A 48 12.67 16.30 -9.37
C GLU A 48 13.53 15.89 -8.18
N THR A 49 14.81 15.73 -8.42
CA THR A 49 15.81 15.33 -7.43
C THR A 49 16.59 16.52 -6.91
N ILE A 50 17.49 17.05 -7.71
CA ILE A 50 18.36 18.20 -7.40
C ILE A 50 18.28 19.22 -8.51
N ASN A 51 18.54 20.48 -8.16
CA ASN A 51 18.77 21.53 -9.15
C ASN A 51 20.19 21.43 -9.71
N TYR A 52 20.33 21.11 -10.98
CA TYR A 52 21.64 20.89 -11.63
C TYR A 52 22.56 22.13 -11.65
N ARG A 53 22.02 23.34 -11.48
CA ARG A 53 22.81 24.60 -11.41
C ARG A 53 23.38 24.83 -10.02
N THR A 54 22.59 24.52 -8.97
CA THR A 54 22.94 24.83 -7.58
C THR A 54 23.33 23.60 -6.76
N PHE A 55 23.12 22.41 -7.28
CA PHE A 55 23.27 21.10 -6.61
C PHE A 55 22.49 20.97 -5.31
N LYS A 56 21.46 21.81 -5.11
CA LYS A 56 20.59 21.74 -3.95
C LYS A 56 19.36 20.88 -4.23
N PRO A 57 18.84 20.17 -3.24
CA PRO A 57 17.59 19.41 -3.38
C PRO A 57 16.44 20.33 -3.78
N GLU A 58 15.66 19.91 -4.77
CA GLU A 58 14.44 20.59 -5.16
C GLU A 58 13.37 20.46 -4.07
N ARG A 59 12.56 21.53 -3.94
CA ARG A 59 11.49 21.57 -2.96
C ARG A 59 10.37 20.62 -3.37
N ASP A 60 9.86 19.85 -2.39
CA ASP A 60 8.81 18.85 -2.52
C ASP A 60 9.16 17.72 -3.51
N GLY A 61 10.44 17.59 -3.89
CA GLY A 61 11.00 16.54 -4.71
C GLY A 61 11.52 15.34 -3.91
N LEU A 62 12.05 14.36 -4.62
CA LEU A 62 12.54 13.09 -4.05
C LEU A 62 13.69 13.23 -3.04
N PHE A 63 14.42 14.37 -3.03
CA PHE A 63 15.53 14.65 -2.11
C PHE A 63 15.26 15.87 -1.22
N CYS A 64 14.03 16.35 -1.17
CA CYS A 64 13.63 17.58 -0.50
C CYS A 64 14.17 17.70 0.93
N ALA A 65 14.87 18.82 1.22
CA ALA A 65 15.43 19.06 2.54
C ALA A 65 14.35 19.35 3.61
N LYS A 66 13.19 19.85 3.21
CA LYS A 66 12.04 20.08 4.12
C LYS A 66 11.49 18.76 4.65
N ILE A 67 11.39 17.74 3.79
CA ILE A 67 10.85 16.42 4.15
C ILE A 67 11.92 15.59 4.86
N PHE A 68 13.08 15.42 4.24
CA PHE A 68 14.11 14.47 4.68
C PHE A 68 15.19 15.06 5.59
N GLY A 69 15.20 16.37 5.76
CA GLY A 69 16.20 17.06 6.57
C GLY A 69 17.31 17.78 5.76
N PRO A 70 18.15 18.55 6.44
CA PRO A 70 19.18 19.37 5.81
C PRO A 70 20.29 18.52 5.19
N VAL A 71 20.94 19.04 4.13
CA VAL A 71 22.09 18.39 3.46
C VAL A 71 23.37 18.58 4.27
N LYS A 72 23.50 19.73 4.95
CA LYS A 72 24.66 20.05 5.81
C LYS A 72 24.22 20.16 7.25
N ASP A 73 25.09 19.76 8.17
CA ASP A 73 24.80 19.81 9.60
C ASP A 73 24.48 21.24 10.05
N TYR A 74 23.32 21.38 10.71
CA TYR A 74 22.86 22.64 11.30
C TYR A 74 22.81 23.83 10.32
N GLU A 75 22.52 23.54 9.05
CA GLU A 75 22.37 24.58 8.01
C GLU A 75 21.06 24.36 7.24
N CYS A 76 20.21 25.39 7.17
CA CYS A 76 19.00 25.31 6.34
C CYS A 76 19.35 25.44 4.85
N ASN A 77 18.45 25.01 3.97
CA ASN A 77 18.71 24.95 2.52
C ASN A 77 18.95 26.32 1.87
N CYS A 78 18.33 27.39 2.39
CA CYS A 78 18.53 28.77 1.90
C CYS A 78 19.76 29.48 2.51
N GLY A 79 20.40 28.91 3.53
CA GLY A 79 21.56 29.47 4.19
C GLY A 79 21.28 30.59 5.21
N LYS A 80 20.00 30.90 5.51
CA LYS A 80 19.61 31.91 6.51
C LYS A 80 20.07 31.53 7.91
N TYR A 81 19.87 30.31 8.30
CA TYR A 81 20.31 29.76 9.58
C TYR A 81 21.48 28.81 9.37
N LYS A 82 22.56 29.04 10.11
CA LYS A 82 23.78 28.24 10.11
C LYS A 82 24.28 28.07 11.53
N ARG A 83 24.95 26.95 11.78
CA ARG A 83 25.59 26.59 13.05
C ARG A 83 24.58 26.12 14.13
N MET A 84 25.12 25.43 15.13
CA MET A 84 24.37 24.83 16.23
C MET A 84 23.52 25.77 17.08
N LYS A 85 23.84 27.08 17.11
CA LYS A 85 23.08 28.08 17.87
C LYS A 85 21.59 28.19 17.46
N HIS A 86 21.27 27.71 16.25
CA HIS A 86 19.91 27.71 15.70
C HIS A 86 19.31 26.30 15.67
N ARG A 87 19.86 25.35 16.41
CA ARG A 87 19.38 23.96 16.46
C ARG A 87 17.89 23.89 16.79
N GLY A 88 17.14 23.08 16.05
CA GLY A 88 15.71 22.83 16.25
C GLY A 88 14.78 23.89 15.67
N ILE A 89 15.32 24.98 15.10
CA ILE A 89 14.52 26.01 14.44
C ILE A 89 14.12 25.52 13.04
N VAL A 90 12.84 25.64 12.70
CA VAL A 90 12.35 25.46 11.33
C VAL A 90 12.47 26.79 10.60
N CYS A 91 13.24 26.82 9.51
CA CYS A 91 13.46 28.04 8.73
C CYS A 91 12.15 28.50 8.07
N GLU A 92 11.68 29.70 8.38
CA GLU A 92 10.46 30.27 7.83
C GLU A 92 10.54 30.51 6.31
N LYS A 93 11.76 30.68 5.73
CA LYS A 93 11.96 30.90 4.30
C LYS A 93 11.92 29.59 3.48
N CYS A 94 12.62 28.54 3.94
CA CYS A 94 12.75 27.28 3.17
C CYS A 94 12.07 26.09 3.82
N GLY A 95 11.55 26.22 5.05
CA GLY A 95 10.85 25.15 5.78
C GLY A 95 11.77 24.03 6.28
N VAL A 96 13.08 24.17 6.17
CA VAL A 96 14.05 23.15 6.59
C VAL A 96 14.37 23.31 8.07
N GLU A 97 14.30 22.22 8.82
CA GLU A 97 14.69 22.15 10.21
C GLU A 97 16.22 22.18 10.36
N VAL A 98 16.74 22.97 11.29
CA VAL A 98 18.18 23.13 11.53
C VAL A 98 18.66 22.06 12.51
N ILE A 99 19.00 20.89 11.99
CA ILE A 99 19.46 19.72 12.73
C ILE A 99 20.65 19.05 12.03
N ALA A 100 21.17 17.98 12.62
CA ALA A 100 22.22 17.19 11.98
C ALA A 100 21.72 16.52 10.69
N SER A 101 22.55 16.50 9.66
CA SER A 101 22.21 15.89 8.35
C SER A 101 21.96 14.37 8.42
N LYS A 102 22.44 13.71 9.48
CA LYS A 102 22.22 12.28 9.73
C LYS A 102 20.75 11.85 9.62
N VAL A 103 19.79 12.73 9.92
CA VAL A 103 18.36 12.44 9.80
C VAL A 103 17.94 12.10 8.37
N ARG A 104 18.71 12.45 7.35
CA ARG A 104 18.49 12.06 5.96
C ARG A 104 18.67 10.57 5.70
N ARG A 105 19.21 9.83 6.65
CA ARG A 105 19.29 8.35 6.66
C ARG A 105 18.10 7.70 7.36
N GLU A 106 17.32 8.46 8.09
CA GLU A 106 16.28 7.97 9.01
C GLU A 106 14.88 8.40 8.59
N ARG A 107 14.73 9.62 8.03
CA ARG A 107 13.42 10.19 7.68
C ARG A 107 12.89 9.60 6.40
N MET A 108 11.67 9.06 6.48
CA MET A 108 10.89 8.60 5.34
C MET A 108 9.95 9.71 4.85
N GLY A 109 9.61 9.65 3.57
CA GLY A 109 8.51 10.41 2.99
C GLY A 109 7.44 9.46 2.46
N HIS A 110 6.43 10.00 1.77
CA HIS A 110 5.43 9.22 1.06
C HIS A 110 5.02 9.92 -0.24
N ILE A 111 4.39 9.15 -1.12
CA ILE A 111 3.74 9.64 -2.34
C ILE A 111 2.30 9.19 -2.28
N GLU A 112 1.34 10.13 -2.33
CA GLU A 112 -0.06 9.83 -2.54
C GLU A 112 -0.28 9.50 -4.02
N LEU A 113 -0.88 8.35 -4.29
CA LEU A 113 -1.20 7.95 -5.66
C LEU A 113 -2.50 8.61 -6.11
N ALA A 114 -2.58 9.01 -7.37
CA ALA A 114 -3.80 9.58 -7.96
C ALA A 114 -4.94 8.55 -8.07
N ALA A 115 -4.59 7.26 -8.17
CA ALA A 115 -5.52 6.14 -8.18
C ALA A 115 -4.87 4.93 -7.47
N PRO A 116 -5.65 4.04 -6.86
CA PRO A 116 -5.13 2.81 -6.26
C PRO A 116 -4.41 1.92 -7.28
N VAL A 117 -3.36 1.23 -6.85
CA VAL A 117 -2.55 0.33 -7.69
C VAL A 117 -2.32 -1.00 -6.98
N ALA A 118 -2.56 -2.10 -7.68
CA ALA A 118 -2.28 -3.43 -7.17
C ALA A 118 -0.77 -3.68 -7.02
N HIS A 119 -0.33 -4.11 -5.84
CA HIS A 119 1.07 -4.44 -5.61
C HIS A 119 1.49 -5.66 -6.42
N ILE A 120 2.56 -5.54 -7.19
CA ILE A 120 3.02 -6.58 -8.14
C ILE A 120 3.32 -7.92 -7.47
N TRP A 121 3.81 -7.93 -6.22
CA TRP A 121 4.09 -9.18 -5.50
C TRP A 121 2.83 -9.97 -5.15
N PHE A 122 1.70 -9.32 -4.99
CA PHE A 122 0.43 -9.99 -4.67
C PHE A 122 -0.40 -10.28 -5.92
N LEU A 123 -0.10 -9.57 -7.02
CA LEU A 123 -0.75 -9.75 -8.30
C LEU A 123 -0.05 -10.79 -9.18
N LYS A 124 1.24 -10.57 -9.50
CA LYS A 124 1.96 -11.34 -10.54
C LYS A 124 2.68 -12.58 -10.03
N THR A 125 2.89 -12.77 -8.73
CA THR A 125 3.46 -14.01 -8.20
C THR A 125 2.48 -15.17 -8.38
N LEU A 126 2.96 -16.33 -8.76
CA LEU A 126 2.14 -17.52 -8.97
C LEU A 126 2.16 -18.42 -7.72
N PRO A 127 1.02 -18.76 -7.13
CA PRO A 127 -0.33 -18.26 -7.45
C PRO A 127 -0.55 -16.81 -6.96
N SER A 128 -1.31 -16.02 -7.73
CA SER A 128 -1.72 -14.68 -7.31
C SER A 128 -2.45 -14.71 -5.96
N LYS A 129 -2.00 -13.90 -5.00
CA LYS A 129 -2.66 -13.82 -3.69
C LYS A 129 -4.04 -13.16 -3.81
N ILE A 130 -4.13 -12.06 -4.56
CA ILE A 130 -5.37 -11.35 -4.84
C ILE A 130 -6.34 -12.28 -5.57
N GLY A 131 -5.91 -12.90 -6.67
CA GLY A 131 -6.74 -13.83 -7.44
C GLY A 131 -7.21 -15.03 -6.62
N THR A 132 -6.34 -15.58 -5.76
CA THR A 132 -6.70 -16.72 -4.90
C THR A 132 -7.74 -16.34 -3.84
N LEU A 133 -7.62 -15.15 -3.21
CA LEU A 133 -8.61 -14.66 -2.24
C LEU A 133 -9.97 -14.38 -2.88
N LEU A 134 -9.98 -13.75 -4.05
CA LEU A 134 -11.21 -13.43 -4.77
C LEU A 134 -11.78 -14.62 -5.57
N ASP A 135 -11.06 -15.74 -5.66
CA ASP A 135 -11.38 -16.89 -6.51
C ASP A 135 -11.48 -16.53 -8.00
N MET A 136 -10.60 -15.65 -8.46
CA MET A 136 -10.52 -15.18 -9.83
C MET A 136 -9.30 -15.74 -10.55
N THR A 137 -9.40 -15.91 -11.87
CA THR A 137 -8.24 -16.24 -12.69
C THR A 137 -7.33 -15.03 -12.84
N MET A 138 -6.05 -15.26 -13.10
CA MET A 138 -5.09 -14.18 -13.35
C MET A 138 -5.48 -13.34 -14.57
N ALA A 139 -5.96 -13.99 -15.62
CA ALA A 139 -6.38 -13.33 -16.86
C ALA A 139 -7.58 -12.39 -16.65
N ASP A 140 -8.58 -12.83 -15.87
CA ASP A 140 -9.74 -12.00 -15.54
C ASP A 140 -9.36 -10.82 -14.66
N LEU A 141 -8.49 -11.07 -13.66
CA LEU A 141 -8.01 -10.03 -12.78
C LEU A 141 -7.20 -8.96 -13.55
N GLU A 142 -6.36 -9.36 -14.50
CA GLU A 142 -5.62 -8.44 -15.36
C GLU A 142 -6.53 -7.60 -16.23
N LYS A 143 -7.57 -8.19 -16.86
CA LYS A 143 -8.54 -7.43 -17.66
C LYS A 143 -9.21 -6.33 -16.85
N VAL A 144 -9.59 -6.61 -15.61
CA VAL A 144 -10.19 -5.61 -14.72
C VAL A 144 -9.18 -4.53 -14.35
N LEU A 145 -7.97 -4.92 -13.91
CA LEU A 145 -6.94 -3.99 -13.46
C LEU A 145 -6.40 -3.07 -14.56
N TYR A 146 -6.37 -3.54 -15.80
CA TYR A 146 -5.92 -2.76 -16.95
C TYR A 146 -7.07 -2.03 -17.70
N PHE A 147 -8.26 -1.97 -17.09
CA PHE A 147 -9.43 -1.26 -17.63
C PHE A 147 -9.95 -1.82 -18.97
N ASP A 148 -9.76 -3.11 -19.20
CA ASP A 148 -10.23 -3.82 -20.39
C ASP A 148 -11.64 -4.41 -20.22
N SER A 149 -12.06 -4.67 -18.98
CA SER A 149 -13.36 -5.27 -18.66
C SER A 149 -13.88 -4.78 -17.31
N TYR A 150 -15.21 -4.80 -17.16
CA TYR A 150 -15.87 -4.52 -15.90
C TYR A 150 -15.93 -5.75 -15.01
N ILE A 151 -15.97 -5.53 -13.69
CA ILE A 151 -16.26 -6.55 -12.70
C ILE A 151 -17.54 -6.21 -11.95
N VAL A 152 -18.40 -7.19 -11.76
CA VAL A 152 -19.67 -7.05 -11.04
C VAL A 152 -19.38 -6.99 -9.54
N LEU A 153 -19.66 -5.83 -8.93
CA LEU A 153 -19.59 -5.61 -7.48
C LEU A 153 -20.89 -6.07 -6.82
N ASP A 154 -22.02 -5.59 -7.31
CA ASP A 154 -23.35 -6.03 -6.88
C ASP A 154 -24.20 -6.38 -8.12
N PRO A 155 -24.68 -7.63 -8.23
CA PRO A 155 -25.51 -8.05 -9.36
C PRO A 155 -26.91 -7.42 -9.37
N GLY A 156 -27.36 -6.83 -8.26
CA GLY A 156 -28.66 -6.16 -8.15
C GLY A 156 -29.80 -7.04 -8.65
N GLN A 157 -30.54 -6.54 -9.67
CA GLN A 157 -31.69 -7.21 -10.27
C GLN A 157 -31.33 -8.13 -11.46
N THR A 158 -30.03 -8.26 -11.79
CA THR A 158 -29.56 -9.02 -12.94
C THR A 158 -29.29 -10.49 -12.60
N ASN A 159 -29.23 -11.36 -13.62
CA ASN A 159 -28.86 -12.76 -13.47
C ASN A 159 -27.34 -13.01 -13.39
N LEU A 160 -26.55 -11.95 -13.22
CA LEU A 160 -25.10 -12.05 -13.13
C LEU A 160 -24.66 -12.54 -11.75
N GLN A 161 -23.45 -13.05 -11.69
CA GLN A 161 -22.84 -13.43 -10.41
C GLN A 161 -21.89 -12.33 -9.93
N ARG A 162 -21.80 -12.14 -8.63
CA ARG A 162 -20.80 -11.26 -8.03
C ARG A 162 -19.40 -11.71 -8.44
N ARG A 163 -18.51 -10.76 -8.73
CA ARG A 163 -17.14 -10.96 -9.26
C ARG A 163 -17.10 -11.51 -10.70
N GLN A 164 -18.20 -11.58 -11.40
CA GLN A 164 -18.21 -11.93 -12.81
C GLN A 164 -17.58 -10.79 -13.61
N VAL A 165 -16.69 -11.15 -14.54
CA VAL A 165 -16.07 -10.19 -15.47
C VAL A 165 -16.91 -10.13 -16.72
N ILE A 166 -17.27 -8.90 -17.14
CA ILE A 166 -18.10 -8.63 -18.32
C ILE A 166 -17.40 -7.61 -19.22
N SER A 167 -17.57 -7.77 -20.53
CA SER A 167 -17.08 -6.80 -21.51
C SER A 167 -17.94 -5.53 -21.54
N GLU A 168 -17.44 -4.46 -22.15
CA GLU A 168 -18.18 -3.22 -22.35
C GLU A 168 -19.48 -3.46 -23.15
N ASP A 169 -19.42 -4.27 -24.21
CA ASP A 169 -20.61 -4.62 -25.01
C ASP A 169 -21.68 -5.33 -24.17
N GLN A 170 -21.27 -6.25 -23.31
CA GLN A 170 -22.20 -6.95 -22.41
C GLN A 170 -22.81 -5.99 -21.39
N TYR A 171 -22.03 -5.07 -20.85
CA TYR A 171 -22.51 -4.06 -19.93
C TYR A 171 -23.54 -3.15 -20.59
N LEU A 172 -23.29 -2.66 -21.79
CA LEU A 172 -24.24 -1.84 -22.57
C LEU A 172 -25.54 -2.57 -22.89
N GLN A 173 -25.45 -3.85 -23.28
CA GLN A 173 -26.64 -4.71 -23.50
C GLN A 173 -27.50 -4.85 -22.25
N ILE A 174 -26.86 -4.97 -21.08
CA ILE A 174 -27.59 -5.06 -19.81
C ILE A 174 -28.28 -3.74 -19.48
N LEU A 175 -27.59 -2.61 -19.65
CA LEU A 175 -28.19 -1.28 -19.47
C LEU A 175 -29.41 -1.06 -20.38
N ASP A 176 -29.29 -1.44 -21.66
CA ASP A 176 -30.40 -1.33 -22.61
C ASP A 176 -31.60 -2.20 -22.21
N HIS A 177 -31.32 -3.40 -21.65
CA HIS A 177 -32.37 -4.32 -21.24
C HIS A 177 -33.12 -3.88 -19.98
N TYR A 178 -32.38 -3.37 -18.97
CA TYR A 178 -32.96 -2.98 -17.68
C TYR A 178 -33.34 -1.48 -17.60
N GLY A 179 -32.84 -0.66 -18.50
CA GLY A 179 -33.22 0.75 -18.66
C GLY A 179 -32.76 1.69 -17.54
N THR A 180 -32.02 1.21 -16.57
CA THR A 180 -31.50 2.00 -15.43
C THR A 180 -30.08 1.57 -15.04
N GLU A 181 -29.23 2.55 -14.73
CA GLU A 181 -27.87 2.30 -14.22
C GLU A 181 -27.88 1.63 -12.82
N ASP A 182 -28.95 1.81 -12.06
CA ASP A 182 -29.11 1.25 -10.72
C ASP A 182 -29.40 -0.28 -10.69
N ALA A 183 -29.63 -0.88 -11.87
CA ALA A 183 -29.93 -2.32 -11.97
C ALA A 183 -28.73 -3.20 -11.58
N LEU A 184 -27.50 -2.67 -11.67
CA LEU A 184 -26.26 -3.40 -11.53
C LEU A 184 -25.15 -2.43 -11.09
N THR A 185 -24.35 -2.82 -10.09
CA THR A 185 -23.14 -2.08 -9.72
C THR A 185 -21.90 -2.79 -10.27
N VAL A 186 -21.17 -2.10 -11.13
CA VAL A 186 -19.92 -2.58 -11.71
C VAL A 186 -18.76 -1.63 -11.38
N GLY A 187 -17.55 -2.12 -11.48
CA GLY A 187 -16.35 -1.32 -11.33
C GLY A 187 -15.24 -1.75 -12.28
N MET A 188 -14.21 -0.93 -12.40
CA MET A 188 -13.00 -1.21 -13.17
C MET A 188 -11.76 -0.83 -12.35
N GLY A 189 -10.61 -1.36 -12.74
CA GLY A 189 -9.34 -1.00 -12.16
C GLY A 189 -9.10 -1.55 -10.74
N ALA A 190 -8.07 -1.04 -10.11
CA ALA A 190 -7.66 -1.49 -8.78
C ALA A 190 -8.62 -1.06 -7.67
N GLU A 191 -9.37 0.01 -7.87
CA GLU A 191 -10.38 0.49 -6.93
C GLU A 191 -11.52 -0.55 -6.75
N ALA A 192 -12.04 -1.08 -7.85
CA ALA A 192 -13.06 -2.14 -7.82
C ALA A 192 -12.53 -3.41 -7.13
N VAL A 193 -11.29 -3.80 -7.42
CA VAL A 193 -10.64 -4.95 -6.76
C VAL A 193 -10.45 -4.70 -5.26
N ARG A 194 -10.09 -3.48 -4.88
CA ARG A 194 -9.98 -3.07 -3.48
C ARG A 194 -11.31 -3.20 -2.74
N SER A 195 -12.39 -2.65 -3.30
CA SER A 195 -13.73 -2.75 -2.69
C SER A 195 -14.13 -4.20 -2.45
N LEU A 196 -13.87 -5.11 -3.41
CA LEU A 196 -14.12 -6.54 -3.24
C LEU A 196 -13.27 -7.19 -2.14
N LEU A 197 -12.05 -6.69 -1.90
CA LEU A 197 -11.17 -7.19 -0.84
C LEU A 197 -11.59 -6.64 0.53
N GLU A 198 -12.06 -5.39 0.62
CA GLU A 198 -12.57 -4.75 1.85
C GLU A 198 -13.84 -5.43 2.36
N GLU A 199 -14.72 -5.86 1.45
CA GLU A 199 -15.97 -6.54 1.79
C GLU A 199 -15.79 -8.03 2.17
N LEU A 200 -14.57 -8.56 2.07
CA LEU A 200 -14.28 -9.96 2.40
C LEU A 200 -14.31 -10.19 3.92
N ASP A 201 -15.31 -10.93 4.39
CA ASP A 201 -15.30 -11.48 5.73
C ASP A 201 -14.42 -12.75 5.76
N LEU A 202 -13.18 -12.58 6.26
CA LEU A 202 -12.20 -13.66 6.30
C LEU A 202 -12.60 -14.80 7.25
N GLU A 203 -13.29 -14.51 8.36
CA GLU A 203 -13.73 -15.51 9.32
C GLU A 203 -14.82 -16.41 8.71
N LYS A 204 -15.79 -15.78 8.06
CA LYS A 204 -16.86 -16.50 7.35
C LYS A 204 -16.27 -17.32 6.20
N LEU A 205 -15.39 -16.72 5.41
CA LEU A 205 -14.73 -17.41 4.30
C LEU A 205 -13.90 -18.62 4.79
N ARG A 206 -13.22 -18.51 5.94
CA ARG A 206 -12.50 -19.63 6.54
C ARG A 206 -13.42 -20.81 6.85
N THR A 207 -14.56 -20.55 7.47
CA THR A 207 -15.54 -21.62 7.81
C THR A 207 -16.12 -22.26 6.57
N GLU A 208 -16.56 -21.49 5.59
CA GLU A 208 -17.08 -21.99 4.32
C GLU A 208 -16.06 -22.86 3.56
N LEU A 209 -14.81 -22.44 3.50
CA LEU A 209 -13.74 -23.19 2.82
C LEU A 209 -13.40 -24.51 3.53
N ARG A 210 -13.49 -24.57 4.86
CA ARG A 210 -13.30 -25.82 5.64
C ARG A 210 -14.41 -26.81 5.37
N GLU A 211 -15.65 -26.37 5.48
CA GLU A 211 -16.83 -27.21 5.20
C GLU A 211 -16.82 -27.74 3.76
N GLU A 212 -16.55 -26.87 2.78
CA GLU A 212 -16.45 -27.27 1.38
C GLU A 212 -15.30 -28.25 1.12
N SER A 213 -14.16 -28.08 1.80
CA SER A 213 -13.01 -29.00 1.72
C SER A 213 -13.32 -30.41 2.28
N GLU A 214 -14.16 -30.49 3.30
CA GLU A 214 -14.57 -31.77 3.90
C GLU A 214 -15.60 -32.49 3.02
N THR A 215 -16.56 -31.79 2.43
CA THR A 215 -17.62 -32.34 1.61
C THR A 215 -17.19 -32.72 0.20
N THR A 216 -16.14 -32.07 -0.33
CA THR A 216 -15.67 -32.25 -1.71
C THR A 216 -14.95 -33.58 -1.92
N LYS A 217 -15.41 -34.39 -2.89
CA LYS A 217 -14.77 -35.63 -3.32
C LYS A 217 -13.63 -35.44 -4.34
N SER A 218 -13.59 -34.33 -5.03
CA SER A 218 -12.57 -34.03 -6.06
C SER A 218 -11.22 -33.62 -5.43
N GLN A 219 -10.17 -34.38 -5.67
CA GLN A 219 -8.82 -34.10 -5.18
C GLN A 219 -8.26 -32.78 -5.71
N THR A 220 -8.57 -32.42 -6.95
CA THR A 220 -8.12 -31.16 -7.56
C THR A 220 -8.80 -29.97 -6.89
N LYS A 221 -10.12 -30.05 -6.67
CA LYS A 221 -10.88 -29.00 -5.97
C LYS A 221 -10.40 -28.87 -4.52
N LYS A 222 -10.18 -29.98 -3.83
CA LYS A 222 -9.64 -29.98 -2.46
C LYS A 222 -8.29 -29.30 -2.36
N LYS A 223 -7.37 -29.53 -3.30
CA LYS A 223 -6.07 -28.86 -3.35
C LYS A 223 -6.21 -27.33 -3.55
N LYS A 224 -7.16 -26.89 -4.40
CA LYS A 224 -7.45 -25.47 -4.63
C LYS A 224 -7.98 -24.82 -3.34
N LEU A 225 -8.97 -25.43 -2.70
CA LEU A 225 -9.56 -24.98 -1.44
C LEU A 225 -8.51 -24.89 -0.32
N THR A 226 -7.66 -25.90 -0.17
CA THR A 226 -6.57 -25.89 0.84
C THR A 226 -5.58 -24.75 0.62
N LYS A 227 -5.23 -24.45 -0.64
CA LYS A 227 -4.34 -23.33 -0.94
C LYS A 227 -4.98 -21.98 -0.58
N ARG A 228 -6.28 -21.82 -0.89
CA ARG A 228 -7.05 -20.63 -0.55
C ARG A 228 -7.18 -20.46 0.96
N LEU A 229 -7.54 -21.54 1.67
CA LEU A 229 -7.64 -21.56 3.12
C LEU A 229 -6.34 -21.14 3.81
N LYS A 230 -5.19 -21.64 3.36
CA LYS A 230 -3.87 -21.22 3.90
C LYS A 230 -3.62 -19.70 3.79
N ILE A 231 -4.07 -19.08 2.71
CA ILE A 231 -3.91 -17.63 2.54
C ILE A 231 -4.84 -16.88 3.50
N VAL A 232 -6.10 -17.32 3.62
CA VAL A 232 -7.08 -16.73 4.54
C VAL A 232 -6.58 -16.82 5.98
N GLU A 233 -6.12 -17.99 6.40
CA GLU A 233 -5.55 -18.21 7.74
C GLU A 233 -4.32 -17.32 7.99
N ALA A 234 -3.43 -17.18 7.00
CA ALA A 234 -2.26 -16.31 7.13
C ALA A 234 -2.65 -14.82 7.30
N PHE A 235 -3.71 -14.34 6.65
CA PHE A 235 -4.21 -12.98 6.86
C PHE A 235 -4.80 -12.81 8.27
N LEU A 236 -5.59 -13.77 8.74
CA LEU A 236 -6.19 -13.76 10.08
C LEU A 236 -5.11 -13.80 11.18
N GLU A 237 -4.12 -14.68 11.06
CA GLU A 237 -3.05 -14.82 12.04
C GLU A 237 -2.10 -13.61 12.09
N SER A 238 -1.85 -12.98 10.94
CA SER A 238 -0.96 -11.82 10.84
C SER A 238 -1.64 -10.50 11.13
N ASN A 239 -2.97 -10.47 11.26
CA ASN A 239 -3.79 -9.28 11.39
C ASN A 239 -3.59 -8.25 10.25
N ASN A 240 -3.15 -8.73 9.08
CA ASN A 240 -3.08 -7.92 7.87
C ASN A 240 -4.46 -7.88 7.20
N LYS A 241 -4.81 -6.73 6.63
CA LYS A 241 -6.03 -6.60 5.86
C LYS A 241 -5.78 -6.88 4.37
N PRO A 242 -6.68 -7.63 3.69
CA PRO A 242 -6.52 -7.95 2.27
C PRO A 242 -6.42 -6.73 1.35
N GLU A 243 -7.16 -5.67 1.65
CA GLU A 243 -7.16 -4.42 0.87
C GLU A 243 -5.81 -3.72 0.85
N TRP A 244 -4.91 -3.98 1.83
CA TRP A 244 -3.55 -3.40 1.82
C TRP A 244 -2.66 -3.94 0.70
N MET A 245 -3.10 -4.97 -0.01
CA MET A 245 -2.44 -5.42 -1.24
C MET A 245 -2.66 -4.46 -2.42
N ILE A 246 -3.62 -3.54 -2.29
CA ILE A 246 -3.88 -2.44 -3.22
C ILE A 246 -3.34 -1.17 -2.58
N MET A 247 -2.33 -0.58 -3.20
CA MET A 247 -1.63 0.58 -2.65
C MET A 247 -2.32 1.89 -3.05
N GLU A 248 -2.51 2.78 -2.10
CA GLU A 248 -2.91 4.18 -2.29
C GLU A 248 -1.74 5.12 -2.03
N VAL A 249 -0.82 4.70 -1.17
CA VAL A 249 0.32 5.47 -0.71
C VAL A 249 1.57 4.64 -0.89
N ILE A 250 2.62 5.25 -1.43
CA ILE A 250 3.94 4.62 -1.58
C ILE A 250 4.90 5.22 -0.55
N PRO A 251 5.58 4.40 0.27
CA PRO A 251 6.62 4.90 1.16
C PRO A 251 7.87 5.28 0.36
N VAL A 252 8.46 6.42 0.69
CA VAL A 252 9.71 6.89 0.10
C VAL A 252 10.81 6.74 1.13
N ILE A 253 11.77 5.86 0.86
CA ILE A 253 12.89 5.60 1.77
C ILE A 253 13.83 6.81 1.87
N PRO A 254 14.61 6.94 2.95
CA PRO A 254 15.51 8.06 3.17
C PRO A 254 16.48 8.28 2.00
N PRO A 255 16.81 9.53 1.63
CA PRO A 255 17.63 9.86 0.47
C PRO A 255 19.02 9.22 0.48
N GLU A 256 19.65 9.13 1.65
CA GLU A 256 21.01 8.55 1.75
C GLU A 256 21.07 7.03 1.59
N LEU A 257 19.91 6.36 1.62
CA LEU A 257 19.80 4.93 1.27
C LEU A 257 19.60 4.70 -0.24
N ARG A 258 19.36 5.78 -1.00
CA ARG A 258 19.20 5.79 -2.47
C ARG A 258 19.94 6.96 -3.08
N PRO A 259 21.26 7.06 -2.91
CA PRO A 259 22.05 8.20 -3.39
C PRO A 259 21.99 8.30 -4.91
N LEU A 260 22.17 9.53 -5.41
CA LEU A 260 22.37 9.77 -6.83
C LEU A 260 23.80 9.31 -7.19
N VAL A 261 23.90 8.55 -8.24
CA VAL A 261 25.15 8.05 -8.81
C VAL A 261 25.57 8.95 -9.98
#